data_6390750e971cdef3b45c9a1ce7ab08ea
#
_entry.id   6390750e971cdef3b45c9a1ce7ab08ea
#
_cell.length_a   1.000
_cell.length_b   1.000
_cell.length_c   1.000
_cell.angle_alpha   90.00
_cell.angle_beta   90.00
_cell.angle_gamma   90.00
#
_symmetry.space_group_name_H-M   'P 1'
#
loop_
_entity.id
_entity.type
_entity.pdbx_description
1 polymer ?
#
loop_
_entity_poly.entity_id
_entity_poly.type
_entity_poly.pdbx_seq_one_letter_code
_entity_poly.pdbx_strand_id
1 'polypeptide(L)'
;AAEELVHWLKEINGVALPTVVEGESADIGKMISVGRTTRLAGAHVPERRSELGEEGYAIAVDGEDLLLFGGTRRGPLYAVFAFLEEDLGCRWYAAQRLRKQQDCMIPKRDELVVRPVLRAYVPPLALRDPYYWDAFDWDWSLRNRTNSGFRGARLPETWGGSTDYVDGFFVHTFERLVPVGEHVTTNPEYFAEWEGKRKPFKPNSWPGQLCLTNPAVLEISVDKVRKALRKAPHAEWISVSENDGRTGYCTCSACARLNEKEGATSAALVAFVNAVADAIREEFPRVRVTTL
;
A
#
# COMPACT_ATOMS: atom_id res chain seq x y z
N ALA A 1 5.84 2.43 -18.52
CA ALA A 1 4.43 2.74 -18.81
C ALA A 1 4.14 2.61 -20.31
N ALA A 2 4.89 3.33 -21.18
CA ALA A 2 4.69 3.25 -22.62
C ALA A 2 4.89 1.84 -23.17
N GLU A 3 5.91 1.11 -22.73
CA GLU A 3 6.16 -0.28 -23.12
C GLU A 3 4.99 -1.21 -22.79
N GLU A 4 4.39 -1.05 -21.60
CA GLU A 4 3.19 -1.80 -21.21
C GLU A 4 2.02 -1.49 -22.14
N LEU A 5 1.80 -0.21 -22.45
CA LEU A 5 0.75 0.18 -23.38
C LEU A 5 0.95 -0.48 -24.75
N VAL A 6 2.13 -0.38 -25.33
CA VAL A 6 2.46 -0.96 -26.65
C VAL A 6 2.28 -2.49 -26.63
N HIS A 7 2.73 -3.14 -25.55
CA HIS A 7 2.56 -4.58 -25.39
C HIS A 7 1.07 -4.98 -25.44
N TRP A 8 0.23 -4.35 -24.63
CA TRP A 8 -1.19 -4.71 -24.56
C TRP A 8 -1.99 -4.29 -25.79
N LEU A 9 -1.66 -3.15 -26.41
CA LEU A 9 -2.29 -2.78 -27.68
C LEU A 9 -1.98 -3.80 -28.78
N LYS A 10 -0.73 -4.28 -28.84
CA LYS A 10 -0.36 -5.35 -29.74
C LYS A 10 -1.12 -6.65 -29.46
N GLU A 11 -1.33 -6.99 -28.19
CA GLU A 11 -2.14 -8.15 -27.82
C GLU A 11 -3.62 -7.97 -28.24
N ILE A 12 -4.15 -6.76 -28.27
CA ILE A 12 -5.53 -6.49 -28.65
C ILE A 12 -5.73 -6.57 -30.17
N ASN A 13 -4.89 -5.89 -30.96
CA ASN A 13 -5.10 -5.73 -32.42
C ASN A 13 -3.96 -6.25 -33.32
N GLY A 14 -2.90 -6.80 -32.73
CA GLY A 14 -1.75 -7.33 -33.50
C GLY A 14 -0.74 -6.28 -33.97
N VAL A 15 -0.98 -4.97 -33.78
CA VAL A 15 -0.13 -3.88 -34.28
C VAL A 15 0.79 -3.39 -33.17
N ALA A 16 2.09 -3.39 -33.43
CA ALA A 16 3.09 -2.77 -32.55
C ALA A 16 3.23 -1.29 -32.93
N LEU A 17 2.84 -0.39 -32.03
CA LEU A 17 3.04 1.04 -32.21
C LEU A 17 4.51 1.40 -31.95
N PRO A 18 5.11 2.29 -32.77
CA PRO A 18 6.45 2.80 -32.49
C PRO A 18 6.45 3.67 -31.23
N THR A 19 7.54 3.61 -30.48
CA THR A 19 7.75 4.45 -29.30
C THR A 19 8.86 5.44 -29.57
N VAL A 20 8.64 6.69 -29.25
CA VAL A 20 9.64 7.77 -29.36
C VAL A 20 9.79 8.47 -28.02
N VAL A 21 11.01 8.91 -27.71
CA VAL A 21 11.28 9.71 -26.53
C VAL A 21 11.08 11.18 -26.90
N GLU A 22 10.49 11.96 -26.01
CA GLU A 22 10.27 13.38 -26.24
C GLU A 22 11.59 14.10 -26.53
N GLY A 23 11.59 14.91 -27.59
CA GLY A 23 12.78 15.64 -28.08
C GLY A 23 13.61 14.89 -29.12
N GLU A 24 13.36 13.60 -29.37
CA GLU A 24 14.09 12.82 -30.40
C GLU A 24 13.43 12.86 -31.78
N SER A 25 12.21 13.37 -31.91
CA SER A 25 11.51 13.47 -33.18
C SER A 25 10.88 14.82 -33.40
N ALA A 26 10.93 15.29 -34.66
CA ALA A 26 10.16 16.44 -35.11
C ALA A 26 8.71 16.03 -35.37
N ASP A 27 7.81 16.97 -35.14
CA ASP A 27 6.38 17.01 -35.45
C ASP A 27 5.72 15.67 -35.84
N ILE A 28 5.41 14.88 -34.80
CA ILE A 28 4.57 13.70 -34.93
C ILE A 28 3.12 14.20 -34.83
N GLY A 29 2.28 13.89 -35.82
CA GLY A 29 0.88 14.23 -35.85
C GLY A 29 0.12 13.70 -34.59
N LYS A 30 -0.93 12.93 -34.77
CA LYS A 30 -1.64 12.33 -33.63
C LYS A 30 -0.81 11.29 -32.92
N MET A 31 -0.86 11.30 -31.58
CA MET A 31 -0.07 10.41 -30.74
C MET A 31 -0.78 9.99 -29.45
N ILE A 32 -0.23 8.95 -28.83
CA ILE A 32 -0.51 8.63 -27.44
C ILE A 32 0.64 9.13 -26.58
N SER A 33 0.41 10.19 -25.83
CA SER A 33 1.39 10.78 -24.91
C SER A 33 1.30 10.08 -23.55
N VAL A 34 2.43 9.53 -23.07
CA VAL A 34 2.48 8.82 -21.79
C VAL A 34 3.44 9.51 -20.85
N GLY A 35 2.94 9.97 -19.70
CA GLY A 35 3.74 10.62 -18.67
C GLY A 35 3.68 12.15 -18.74
N ARG A 36 4.72 12.79 -18.20
CA ARG A 36 4.82 14.26 -18.16
C ARG A 36 5.55 14.78 -19.39
N THR A 37 4.81 15.02 -20.43
CA THR A 37 5.34 15.53 -21.70
C THR A 37 4.95 16.99 -21.93
N THR A 38 5.61 17.67 -22.87
CA THR A 38 5.28 19.03 -23.29
C THR A 38 3.89 19.13 -23.92
N ARG A 39 3.33 18.01 -24.42
CA ARG A 39 1.96 17.92 -24.94
C ARG A 39 0.89 18.28 -23.90
N LEU A 40 1.21 18.21 -22.60
CA LEU A 40 0.29 18.66 -21.53
C LEU A 40 0.21 20.20 -21.42
N ALA A 41 1.14 20.93 -22.03
CA ALA A 41 1.14 22.39 -22.01
C ALA A 41 0.06 22.91 -22.96
N GLY A 42 -0.97 23.58 -22.41
CA GLY A 42 -2.09 24.11 -23.19
C GLY A 42 -3.18 23.09 -23.56
N ALA A 43 -2.98 21.80 -23.27
CA ALA A 43 -3.98 20.77 -23.51
C ALA A 43 -5.18 20.92 -22.56
N HIS A 44 -6.35 20.53 -23.04
CA HIS A 44 -7.56 20.41 -22.21
C HIS A 44 -7.43 19.20 -21.30
N VAL A 45 -7.11 19.42 -20.04
CA VAL A 45 -6.88 18.38 -19.02
C VAL A 45 -7.80 18.59 -17.81
N PRO A 46 -8.06 17.53 -17.02
CA PRO A 46 -8.92 17.64 -15.84
C PRO A 46 -8.41 18.68 -14.82
N GLU A 47 -9.32 19.44 -14.22
CA GLU A 47 -9.00 20.47 -13.20
C GLU A 47 -8.22 19.91 -12.01
N ARG A 48 -8.48 18.67 -11.60
CA ARG A 48 -7.78 17.99 -10.50
C ARG A 48 -6.34 17.55 -10.80
N ARG A 49 -5.77 17.99 -11.92
CA ARG A 49 -4.38 17.67 -12.29
C ARG A 49 -3.37 18.00 -11.20
N SER A 50 -3.56 19.09 -10.46
CA SER A 50 -2.69 19.49 -9.34
C SER A 50 -2.78 18.58 -8.12
N GLU A 51 -3.84 17.80 -7.99
CA GLU A 51 -4.12 16.94 -6.84
C GLU A 51 -3.62 15.49 -7.01
N LEU A 52 -3.01 15.15 -8.15
CA LEU A 52 -2.68 13.75 -8.49
C LEU A 52 -1.66 13.10 -7.54
N GLY A 53 -0.89 13.90 -6.79
CA GLY A 53 0.06 13.39 -5.80
C GLY A 53 1.10 12.44 -6.39
N GLU A 54 1.24 11.25 -5.78
CA GLU A 54 2.20 10.24 -6.24
C GLU A 54 1.57 9.23 -7.21
N GLU A 55 0.33 8.84 -6.97
CA GLU A 55 -0.33 7.71 -7.63
C GLU A 55 -1.63 8.06 -8.35
N GLY A 56 -2.13 9.27 -8.21
CA GLY A 56 -3.27 9.73 -8.99
C GLY A 56 -2.93 9.77 -10.48
N TYR A 57 -3.93 9.59 -11.32
CA TYR A 57 -3.76 9.60 -12.77
C TYR A 57 -4.86 10.38 -13.47
N ALA A 58 -4.60 10.74 -14.70
CA ALA A 58 -5.56 11.37 -15.58
C ALA A 58 -5.47 10.82 -17.00
N ILE A 59 -6.60 10.78 -17.67
CA ILE A 59 -6.76 10.36 -19.05
C ILE A 59 -7.58 11.44 -19.76
N ALA A 60 -7.04 11.95 -20.87
CA ALA A 60 -7.70 12.97 -21.65
C ALA A 60 -7.51 12.73 -23.16
N VAL A 61 -8.52 13.06 -23.95
CA VAL A 61 -8.39 13.24 -25.39
C VAL A 61 -8.42 14.72 -25.66
N ASP A 62 -7.37 15.22 -26.28
CA ASP A 62 -7.24 16.61 -26.70
C ASP A 62 -6.94 16.68 -28.22
N GLY A 63 -7.90 17.15 -29.00
CA GLY A 63 -7.85 17.04 -30.45
C GLY A 63 -7.80 15.58 -30.92
N GLU A 64 -6.69 15.19 -31.58
CA GLU A 64 -6.44 13.80 -32.00
C GLU A 64 -5.49 13.04 -31.06
N ASP A 65 -4.99 13.69 -30.01
CA ASP A 65 -4.04 13.11 -29.07
C ASP A 65 -4.75 12.43 -27.88
N LEU A 66 -4.24 11.27 -27.46
CA LEU A 66 -4.59 10.63 -26.19
C LEU A 66 -3.47 10.92 -25.17
N LEU A 67 -3.84 11.52 -24.04
CA LEU A 67 -2.94 11.90 -22.97
C LEU A 67 -3.15 10.99 -21.77
N LEU A 68 -2.13 10.20 -21.42
CA LEU A 68 -2.10 9.30 -20.28
C LEU A 68 -1.03 9.79 -19.28
N PHE A 69 -1.40 10.45 -18.22
CA PHE A 69 -0.45 11.06 -17.30
C PHE A 69 -0.85 10.93 -15.84
N GLY A 70 0.01 11.31 -14.92
CA GLY A 70 -0.30 11.16 -13.51
C GLY A 70 0.75 11.70 -12.56
N GLY A 71 0.61 11.29 -11.31
CA GLY A 71 1.49 11.64 -10.21
C GLY A 71 2.92 11.13 -10.37
N THR A 72 3.76 11.49 -9.41
CA THR A 72 5.22 11.38 -9.55
C THR A 72 5.76 9.96 -9.47
N ARG A 73 5.05 9.03 -8.84
CA ARG A 73 5.53 7.67 -8.57
C ARG A 73 5.01 6.67 -9.59
N ARG A 74 3.72 6.38 -9.57
CA ARG A 74 3.06 5.36 -10.43
C ARG A 74 1.94 5.91 -11.30
N GLY A 75 1.64 7.20 -11.18
CA GLY A 75 0.48 7.80 -11.86
C GLY A 75 0.40 7.52 -13.36
N PRO A 76 1.47 7.74 -14.17
CA PRO A 76 1.42 7.46 -15.61
C PRO A 76 1.20 5.97 -15.93
N LEU A 77 1.74 5.06 -15.13
CA LEU A 77 1.55 3.63 -15.29
C LEU A 77 0.11 3.22 -14.95
N TYR A 78 -0.44 3.80 -13.89
CA TYR A 78 -1.85 3.59 -13.53
C TYR A 78 -2.81 4.19 -14.56
N ALA A 79 -2.45 5.31 -15.20
CA ALA A 79 -3.20 5.84 -16.33
C ALA A 79 -3.30 4.84 -17.49
N VAL A 80 -2.17 4.17 -17.81
CA VAL A 80 -2.12 3.13 -18.85
C VAL A 80 -3.01 1.96 -18.47
N PHE A 81 -2.89 1.40 -17.27
CA PHE A 81 -3.72 0.26 -16.88
C PHE A 81 -5.20 0.63 -16.74
N ALA A 82 -5.52 1.83 -16.28
CA ALA A 82 -6.90 2.32 -16.24
C ALA A 82 -7.49 2.45 -17.65
N PHE A 83 -6.73 2.99 -18.61
CA PHE A 83 -7.15 3.07 -20.00
C PHE A 83 -7.39 1.68 -20.61
N LEU A 84 -6.46 0.75 -20.42
CA LEU A 84 -6.60 -0.62 -20.90
C LEU A 84 -7.82 -1.32 -20.30
N GLU A 85 -8.08 -1.10 -19.01
CA GLU A 85 -9.20 -1.72 -18.30
C GLU A 85 -10.55 -1.09 -18.62
N GLU A 86 -10.65 0.24 -18.48
CA GLU A 86 -11.90 0.95 -18.48
C GLU A 86 -12.36 1.32 -19.90
N ASP A 87 -11.44 1.65 -20.80
CA ASP A 87 -11.76 2.05 -22.16
C ASP A 87 -11.64 0.90 -23.17
N LEU A 88 -10.66 0.02 -22.99
CA LEU A 88 -10.42 -1.09 -23.92
C LEU A 88 -10.98 -2.43 -23.44
N GLY A 89 -11.32 -2.57 -22.16
CA GLY A 89 -11.98 -3.75 -21.60
C GLY A 89 -11.05 -4.88 -21.19
N CYS A 90 -9.74 -4.65 -21.05
CA CYS A 90 -8.83 -5.63 -20.50
C CYS A 90 -9.16 -5.95 -19.04
N ARG A 91 -8.92 -7.21 -18.63
CA ARG A 91 -9.07 -7.64 -17.24
C ARG A 91 -7.97 -8.63 -16.87
N TRP A 92 -7.43 -8.50 -15.67
CA TRP A 92 -6.43 -9.39 -15.09
C TRP A 92 -6.99 -9.98 -13.80
N TYR A 93 -7.65 -11.15 -13.90
CA TYR A 93 -8.39 -11.77 -12.81
C TYR A 93 -7.51 -12.51 -11.83
N ALA A 94 -6.45 -13.17 -12.30
CA ALA A 94 -5.54 -13.92 -11.44
C ALA A 94 -4.07 -13.73 -11.82
N ALA A 95 -3.19 -13.97 -10.83
CA ALA A 95 -1.75 -13.84 -10.98
C ALA A 95 -1.16 -14.98 -11.81
N GLN A 96 -0.60 -14.67 -12.97
CA GLN A 96 -0.02 -15.65 -13.88
C GLN A 96 1.15 -16.44 -13.28
N ARG A 97 2.01 -15.75 -12.51
CA ARG A 97 3.23 -16.35 -11.93
C ARG A 97 2.92 -17.38 -10.86
N LEU A 98 1.80 -17.23 -10.16
CA LEU A 98 1.36 -18.10 -9.07
C LEU A 98 0.41 -19.21 -9.57
N ARG A 99 -0.30 -18.93 -10.63
CA ARG A 99 -1.19 -19.90 -11.28
C ARG A 99 -0.66 -20.16 -12.69
N LYS A 100 -0.37 -21.38 -13.03
CA LYS A 100 0.15 -21.77 -14.35
C LYS A 100 -0.80 -21.47 -15.53
N GLN A 101 -1.92 -20.84 -15.29
CA GLN A 101 -2.92 -20.44 -16.28
C GLN A 101 -3.02 -18.92 -16.32
N GLN A 102 -3.05 -18.39 -17.52
CA GLN A 102 -3.35 -16.98 -17.77
C GLN A 102 -4.85 -16.77 -17.56
N ASP A 103 -5.19 -16.12 -16.47
CA ASP A 103 -6.58 -15.74 -16.19
C ASP A 103 -6.75 -14.24 -16.40
N CYS A 104 -6.75 -13.86 -17.66
CA CYS A 104 -7.02 -12.50 -18.10
C CYS A 104 -7.96 -12.52 -19.30
N MET A 105 -8.70 -11.44 -19.46
CA MET A 105 -9.50 -11.17 -20.63
C MET A 105 -8.87 -10.03 -21.42
N ILE A 106 -8.36 -10.33 -22.60
CA ILE A 106 -7.81 -9.34 -23.53
C ILE A 106 -8.70 -9.34 -24.78
N PRO A 107 -9.53 -8.31 -24.97
CA PRO A 107 -10.41 -8.22 -26.13
C PRO A 107 -9.59 -8.21 -27.42
N LYS A 108 -10.02 -8.98 -28.42
CA LYS A 108 -9.42 -8.93 -29.77
C LYS A 108 -10.27 -8.00 -30.63
N ARG A 109 -9.61 -7.02 -31.26
CA ARG A 109 -10.27 -5.99 -32.07
C ARG A 109 -9.41 -5.67 -33.28
N ASP A 110 -10.03 -5.59 -34.45
CA ASP A 110 -9.36 -5.18 -35.67
C ASP A 110 -9.04 -3.67 -35.68
N GLU A 111 -9.89 -2.88 -35.02
CA GLU A 111 -9.75 -1.43 -34.91
C GLU A 111 -9.83 -0.99 -33.45
N LEU A 112 -8.97 -0.03 -33.08
CA LEU A 112 -8.97 0.59 -31.77
C LEU A 112 -9.53 2.03 -31.90
N VAL A 113 -10.71 2.23 -31.36
CA VAL A 113 -11.34 3.54 -31.30
C VAL A 113 -11.30 4.06 -29.88
N VAL A 114 -10.63 5.20 -29.71
CA VAL A 114 -10.62 5.92 -28.43
C VAL A 114 -11.78 6.92 -28.42
N ARG A 115 -12.69 6.75 -27.48
CA ARG A 115 -13.80 7.70 -27.29
C ARG A 115 -13.29 8.98 -26.60
N PRO A 116 -13.94 10.13 -26.82
CA PRO A 116 -13.64 11.32 -26.04
C PRO A 116 -13.69 11.03 -24.54
N VAL A 117 -12.62 11.34 -23.84
CA VAL A 117 -12.48 11.12 -22.40
C VAL A 117 -11.76 12.30 -21.76
N LEU A 118 -12.23 12.69 -20.58
CA LEU A 118 -11.61 13.71 -19.74
C LEU A 118 -11.88 13.32 -18.29
N ARG A 119 -10.94 12.61 -17.66
CA ARG A 119 -11.11 12.17 -16.27
C ARG A 119 -9.81 12.17 -15.49
N ALA A 120 -9.90 12.34 -14.19
CA ALA A 120 -8.83 12.16 -13.24
C ALA A 120 -9.30 11.31 -12.06
N TYR A 121 -8.41 10.52 -11.53
CA TYR A 121 -8.64 9.70 -10.36
C TYR A 121 -7.49 9.83 -9.37
N VAL A 122 -7.82 10.07 -8.12
CA VAL A 122 -6.88 10.07 -7.00
C VAL A 122 -7.28 8.95 -6.06
N PRO A 123 -6.42 7.97 -5.81
CA PRO A 123 -6.74 6.88 -4.91
C PRO A 123 -7.11 7.41 -3.51
N PRO A 124 -8.28 7.06 -2.95
CA PRO A 124 -8.68 7.52 -1.63
C PRO A 124 -7.89 6.86 -0.50
N LEU A 125 -7.30 5.69 -0.78
CA LEU A 125 -6.46 4.94 0.16
C LEU A 125 -5.00 5.03 -0.27
N ALA A 126 -4.15 5.51 0.63
CA ALA A 126 -2.71 5.60 0.40
C ALA A 126 -2.05 4.20 0.35
N LEU A 127 -2.54 3.25 1.15
CA LEU A 127 -2.12 1.86 1.11
C LEU A 127 -3.26 0.99 0.57
N ARG A 128 -2.95 0.18 -0.42
CA ARG A 128 -3.87 -0.77 -1.05
C ARG A 128 -3.20 -2.13 -1.09
N ASP A 129 -3.35 -2.84 0.02
CA ASP A 129 -2.72 -4.13 0.27
C ASP A 129 -3.77 -5.20 0.57
N PRO A 130 -4.40 -5.78 -0.44
CA PRO A 130 -5.31 -6.89 -0.24
C PRO A 130 -4.51 -8.16 0.12
N TYR A 131 -4.79 -8.71 1.30
CA TYR A 131 -4.10 -9.88 1.81
C TYR A 131 -4.70 -11.17 1.24
N TYR A 132 -4.43 -11.43 -0.03
CA TYR A 132 -4.79 -12.69 -0.67
C TYR A 132 -3.77 -13.09 -1.74
N TRP A 133 -3.85 -14.32 -2.21
CA TRP A 133 -2.78 -14.99 -2.95
C TRP A 133 -2.32 -14.25 -4.21
N ASP A 134 -3.24 -13.79 -5.05
CA ASP A 134 -2.89 -13.12 -6.31
C ASP A 134 -2.17 -11.78 -6.07
N ALA A 135 -2.51 -11.08 -4.97
CA ALA A 135 -1.87 -9.82 -4.59
C ALA A 135 -0.41 -9.98 -4.14
N PHE A 136 0.08 -11.21 -3.94
CA PHE A 136 1.50 -11.48 -3.69
C PHE A 136 2.33 -11.54 -4.98
N ASP A 137 1.72 -11.37 -6.13
CA ASP A 137 2.39 -11.18 -7.40
C ASP A 137 2.43 -9.69 -7.76
N TRP A 138 3.65 -9.13 -7.92
CA TRP A 138 3.83 -7.72 -8.19
C TRP A 138 3.23 -7.28 -9.53
N ASP A 139 3.25 -8.16 -10.53
CA ASP A 139 2.75 -7.91 -11.87
C ASP A 139 1.22 -7.78 -11.87
N TRP A 140 0.54 -8.70 -11.19
CA TRP A 140 -0.89 -8.61 -10.93
C TRP A 140 -1.25 -7.38 -10.09
N SER A 141 -0.51 -7.15 -9.01
CA SER A 141 -0.71 -6.00 -8.11
C SER A 141 -0.66 -4.68 -8.86
N LEU A 142 0.34 -4.52 -9.73
CA LEU A 142 0.52 -3.31 -10.51
C LEU A 142 -0.64 -3.06 -11.47
N ARG A 143 -1.08 -4.09 -12.22
CA ARG A 143 -2.21 -4.00 -13.16
C ARG A 143 -3.53 -3.69 -12.46
N ASN A 144 -3.70 -4.19 -11.27
CA ASN A 144 -4.87 -3.92 -10.43
C ASN A 144 -4.70 -2.69 -9.51
N ARG A 145 -3.66 -1.90 -9.71
CA ARG A 145 -3.38 -0.64 -9.01
C ARG A 145 -3.29 -0.78 -7.49
N THR A 146 -2.84 -1.93 -7.00
CA THR A 146 -2.39 -2.10 -5.62
C THR A 146 -0.94 -1.66 -5.48
N ASN A 147 -0.44 -1.39 -4.27
CA ASN A 147 0.86 -0.76 -4.09
C ASN A 147 1.71 -1.33 -2.96
N SER A 148 1.29 -2.41 -2.34
CA SER A 148 2.05 -3.06 -1.28
C SER A 148 3.19 -3.93 -1.81
N GLY A 149 4.24 -4.10 -1.00
CA GLY A 149 5.36 -5.00 -1.24
C GLY A 149 5.42 -6.18 -0.28
N PHE A 150 4.38 -6.43 0.47
CA PHE A 150 4.36 -7.49 1.46
C PHE A 150 4.47 -8.88 0.83
N ARG A 151 5.15 -9.80 1.50
CA ARG A 151 5.39 -11.19 1.08
C ARG A 151 6.06 -11.40 -0.28
N GLY A 152 6.95 -10.48 -0.67
CA GLY A 152 7.78 -10.64 -1.87
C GLY A 152 7.14 -10.12 -3.16
N ALA A 153 5.94 -9.56 -3.09
CA ALA A 153 5.31 -8.86 -4.19
C ALA A 153 5.89 -7.46 -4.44
N ARG A 154 7.19 -7.26 -4.14
CA ARG A 154 7.81 -5.94 -4.30
C ARG A 154 7.73 -5.48 -5.74
N LEU A 155 7.11 -4.33 -5.94
CA LEU A 155 7.08 -3.65 -7.23
C LEU A 155 8.50 -3.19 -7.57
N PRO A 156 8.98 -3.44 -8.79
CA PRO A 156 10.29 -2.95 -9.23
C PRO A 156 10.41 -1.42 -9.08
N GLU A 157 11.59 -0.94 -8.70
CA GLU A 157 11.87 0.49 -8.55
C GLU A 157 11.63 1.26 -9.86
N THR A 158 11.91 0.65 -11.02
CA THR A 158 11.63 1.20 -12.34
C THR A 158 10.14 1.44 -12.59
N TRP A 159 9.27 0.85 -11.79
CA TRP A 159 7.81 0.98 -11.84
C TRP A 159 7.25 1.72 -10.62
N GLY A 160 8.11 2.41 -9.88
CA GLY A 160 7.78 3.26 -8.75
C GLY A 160 7.90 2.58 -7.39
N GLY A 161 8.43 1.37 -7.32
CA GLY A 161 8.65 0.64 -6.08
C GLY A 161 7.37 0.34 -5.29
N SER A 162 7.49 -0.38 -4.20
CA SER A 162 6.37 -0.67 -3.29
C SER A 162 6.19 0.42 -2.23
N THR A 163 5.02 0.47 -1.63
CA THR A 163 4.76 1.17 -0.38
C THR A 163 5.11 0.22 0.77
N ASP A 164 6.20 0.47 1.45
CA ASP A 164 6.82 -0.52 2.32
C ASP A 164 6.56 -0.30 3.80
N TYR A 165 6.27 -1.40 4.49
CA TYR A 165 6.42 -1.52 5.94
C TYR A 165 7.88 -1.74 6.34
N VAL A 166 8.22 -1.35 7.57
CA VAL A 166 9.45 -1.82 8.20
C VAL A 166 9.45 -3.35 8.24
N ASP A 167 10.55 -3.97 7.83
CA ASP A 167 10.68 -5.43 7.79
C ASP A 167 10.33 -6.07 9.14
N GLY A 168 9.36 -7.00 9.10
CA GLY A 168 8.84 -7.68 10.28
C GLY A 168 7.85 -6.87 11.12
N PHE A 169 7.48 -5.66 10.69
CA PHE A 169 6.48 -4.82 11.38
C PHE A 169 5.26 -4.55 10.51
N PHE A 170 4.75 -5.59 9.86
CA PHE A 170 3.51 -5.52 9.09
C PHE A 170 2.27 -5.76 9.96
N VAL A 171 2.22 -6.88 10.69
CA VAL A 171 1.13 -7.27 11.60
C VAL A 171 1.69 -8.07 12.78
N HIS A 172 0.92 -8.22 13.88
CA HIS A 172 1.24 -9.07 15.04
C HIS A 172 2.62 -8.77 15.63
N THR A 173 2.86 -7.50 15.96
CA THR A 173 4.20 -7.01 16.31
C THR A 173 4.50 -6.99 17.80
N PHE A 174 3.54 -7.26 18.69
CA PHE A 174 3.73 -7.16 20.13
C PHE A 174 4.85 -8.05 20.66
N GLU A 175 5.01 -9.27 20.13
CA GLU A 175 6.14 -10.12 20.52
C GLU A 175 7.49 -9.54 20.10
N ARG A 176 7.56 -8.79 18.99
CA ARG A 176 8.79 -8.08 18.58
C ARG A 176 9.07 -6.87 19.46
N LEU A 177 8.03 -6.16 19.87
CA LEU A 177 8.14 -4.96 20.68
C LEU A 177 8.56 -5.33 22.11
N VAL A 178 7.88 -6.31 22.71
CA VAL A 178 8.13 -6.75 24.11
C VAL A 178 8.22 -8.26 24.14
N PRO A 179 9.41 -8.83 23.82
CA PRO A 179 9.59 -10.28 23.76
C PRO A 179 9.38 -10.95 25.12
N VAL A 180 8.61 -12.03 25.14
CA VAL A 180 8.34 -12.80 26.35
C VAL A 180 9.62 -13.30 26.97
N GLY A 181 10.55 -13.83 26.16
CA GLY A 181 11.81 -14.39 26.64
C GLY A 181 12.70 -13.40 27.39
N GLU A 182 12.55 -12.09 27.10
CA GLU A 182 13.34 -11.03 27.75
C GLU A 182 12.69 -10.55 29.07
N HIS A 183 11.36 -10.63 29.20
CA HIS A 183 10.65 -9.91 30.25
C HIS A 183 9.78 -10.78 31.19
N VAL A 184 9.38 -11.98 30.79
CA VAL A 184 8.36 -12.75 31.52
C VAL A 184 8.74 -13.06 32.96
N THR A 185 10.02 -13.31 33.24
CA THR A 185 10.50 -13.69 34.57
C THR A 185 10.64 -12.49 35.52
N THR A 186 11.02 -11.34 34.97
CA THR A 186 11.34 -10.13 35.74
C THR A 186 10.19 -9.14 35.80
N ASN A 187 9.37 -9.08 34.76
CA ASN A 187 8.34 -8.07 34.57
C ASN A 187 7.03 -8.70 34.06
N PRO A 188 6.42 -9.63 34.82
CA PRO A 188 5.18 -10.30 34.39
C PRO A 188 4.01 -9.30 34.17
N GLU A 189 4.06 -8.13 34.80
CA GLU A 189 3.07 -7.06 34.66
C GLU A 189 3.08 -6.37 33.26
N TYR A 190 4.05 -6.65 32.43
CA TYR A 190 4.08 -6.20 31.04
C TYR A 190 3.07 -6.94 30.17
N PHE A 191 2.68 -8.13 30.60
CA PHE A 191 1.73 -8.99 29.88
C PHE A 191 0.32 -8.84 30.40
N ALA A 192 -0.65 -9.13 29.53
CA ALA A 192 -2.05 -8.99 29.84
C ALA A 192 -2.48 -9.83 31.04
N GLU A 193 -3.29 -9.23 31.87
CA GLU A 193 -4.01 -9.94 32.93
C GLU A 193 -5.34 -10.43 32.37
N TRP A 194 -5.60 -11.72 32.54
CA TRP A 194 -6.86 -12.34 32.19
C TRP A 194 -7.23 -13.37 33.26
N GLU A 195 -8.48 -13.35 33.69
CA GLU A 195 -8.97 -14.20 34.76
C GLU A 195 -8.11 -14.09 36.05
N GLY A 196 -7.72 -12.87 36.38
CA GLY A 196 -6.92 -12.57 37.57
C GLY A 196 -5.47 -13.06 37.52
N LYS A 197 -4.96 -13.48 36.35
CA LYS A 197 -3.58 -13.94 36.19
C LYS A 197 -2.91 -13.26 35.02
N ARG A 198 -1.63 -12.92 35.17
CA ARG A 198 -0.79 -12.47 34.05
C ARG A 198 -0.50 -13.68 33.16
N LYS A 199 -0.87 -13.56 31.90
CA LYS A 199 -0.74 -14.65 30.91
C LYS A 199 0.22 -14.19 29.79
N PRO A 200 1.52 -14.43 29.95
CA PRO A 200 2.49 -14.15 28.91
C PRO A 200 2.28 -15.06 27.70
N PHE A 201 2.85 -14.68 26.56
CA PHE A 201 2.91 -15.54 25.40
C PHE A 201 3.60 -16.85 25.72
N LYS A 202 3.21 -17.92 25.08
CA LYS A 202 3.97 -19.17 25.11
C LYS A 202 4.53 -19.44 23.73
N PRO A 203 5.82 -19.81 23.60
CA PRO A 203 6.35 -20.28 22.33
C PRO A 203 5.45 -21.38 21.77
N ASN A 204 5.13 -21.30 20.48
CA ASN A 204 4.28 -22.27 19.77
C ASN A 204 2.83 -22.45 20.29
N SER A 205 2.32 -21.50 21.05
CA SER A 205 0.89 -21.43 21.39
C SER A 205 0.35 -20.04 21.04
N TRP A 206 -0.97 -19.92 20.91
CA TRP A 206 -1.61 -18.62 20.70
C TRP A 206 -1.21 -17.67 21.83
N PRO A 207 -0.53 -16.57 21.52
CA PRO A 207 0.08 -15.71 22.52
C PRO A 207 -1.00 -14.91 23.26
N GLY A 208 -0.74 -14.63 24.53
CA GLY A 208 -1.42 -13.55 25.25
C GLY A 208 -1.08 -12.19 24.66
N GLN A 209 -1.68 -11.17 25.20
CA GLN A 209 -1.45 -9.78 24.76
C GLN A 209 -0.57 -9.03 25.76
N LEU A 210 -0.24 -7.78 25.46
CA LEU A 210 0.45 -6.87 26.38
C LEU A 210 -0.52 -6.14 27.30
N CYS A 211 -0.03 -5.63 28.43
CA CYS A 211 -0.74 -4.69 29.26
C CYS A 211 -0.54 -3.26 28.71
N LEU A 212 -1.46 -2.80 27.89
CA LEU A 212 -1.30 -1.57 27.10
C LEU A 212 -1.41 -0.26 27.89
N THR A 213 -1.81 -0.34 29.17
CA THR A 213 -1.77 0.80 30.09
C THR A 213 -0.52 0.82 30.98
N ASN A 214 0.39 -0.14 30.80
CA ASN A 214 1.66 -0.15 31.53
C ASN A 214 2.65 0.83 30.84
N PRO A 215 3.16 1.85 31.56
CA PRO A 215 4.04 2.87 30.97
C PRO A 215 5.37 2.29 30.47
N ALA A 216 5.93 1.29 31.16
CA ALA A 216 7.18 0.67 30.73
C ALA A 216 7.02 -0.09 29.40
N VAL A 217 5.85 -0.71 29.17
CA VAL A 217 5.52 -1.34 27.89
C VAL A 217 5.49 -0.30 26.75
N LEU A 218 4.95 0.88 27.02
CA LEU A 218 4.95 1.98 26.05
C LEU A 218 6.39 2.45 25.74
N GLU A 219 7.19 2.71 26.76
CA GLU A 219 8.58 3.15 26.60
C GLU A 219 9.42 2.16 25.79
N ILE A 220 9.35 0.87 26.11
CA ILE A 220 10.05 -0.19 25.39
C ILE A 220 9.58 -0.24 23.92
N SER A 221 8.25 -0.14 23.69
CA SER A 221 7.69 -0.18 22.34
C SER A 221 8.12 1.02 21.50
N VAL A 222 8.12 2.23 22.06
CA VAL A 222 8.60 3.44 21.38
C VAL A 222 10.09 3.31 21.03
N ASP A 223 10.92 2.84 21.95
CA ASP A 223 12.35 2.62 21.69
C ASP A 223 12.60 1.58 20.58
N LYS A 224 11.90 0.46 20.61
CA LYS A 224 11.98 -0.59 19.57
C LYS A 224 11.50 -0.06 18.20
N VAL A 225 10.40 0.69 18.16
CA VAL A 225 9.88 1.32 16.93
C VAL A 225 10.91 2.31 16.36
N ARG A 226 11.47 3.21 17.18
CA ARG A 226 12.52 4.13 16.75
C ARG A 226 13.74 3.41 16.17
N LYS A 227 14.20 2.37 16.86
CA LYS A 227 15.34 1.55 16.40
C LYS A 227 15.05 0.86 15.06
N ALA A 228 13.82 0.38 14.87
CA ALA A 228 13.41 -0.27 13.63
C ALA A 228 13.36 0.74 12.46
N LEU A 229 12.76 1.91 12.68
CA LEU A 229 12.66 2.98 11.68
C LEU A 229 14.03 3.56 11.28
N ARG A 230 14.96 3.73 12.23
CA ARG A 230 16.33 4.18 11.92
C ARG A 230 17.08 3.21 11.02
N LYS A 231 16.76 1.89 11.08
CA LYS A 231 17.32 0.85 10.20
C LYS A 231 16.63 0.78 8.84
N ALA A 232 15.45 1.34 8.70
CA ALA A 232 14.63 1.31 7.50
C ALA A 232 14.16 2.72 7.09
N PRO A 233 15.09 3.63 6.71
CA PRO A 233 14.77 5.04 6.47
C PRO A 233 13.82 5.28 5.28
N HIS A 234 13.65 4.29 4.42
CA HIS A 234 12.74 4.31 3.27
C HIS A 234 11.32 3.83 3.61
N ALA A 235 11.13 3.20 4.79
CA ALA A 235 9.82 2.68 5.15
C ALA A 235 8.83 3.82 5.44
N GLU A 236 7.62 3.67 4.92
CA GLU A 236 6.52 4.62 5.08
C GLU A 236 5.53 4.17 6.16
N TRP A 237 5.57 2.88 6.53
CA TRP A 237 4.60 2.26 7.42
C TRP A 237 5.28 1.38 8.48
N ILE A 238 4.73 1.41 9.68
CA ILE A 238 5.08 0.49 10.76
C ILE A 238 3.82 0.08 11.51
N SER A 239 3.68 -1.21 11.80
CA SER A 239 2.56 -1.70 12.57
C SER A 239 2.92 -1.85 14.05
N VAL A 240 2.02 -1.43 14.91
CA VAL A 240 2.00 -1.68 16.35
C VAL A 240 0.71 -2.43 16.64
N SER A 241 0.76 -3.74 16.47
CA SER A 241 -0.43 -4.58 16.44
C SER A 241 -0.37 -5.70 17.48
N GLU A 242 -1.54 -6.03 17.98
CA GLU A 242 -1.74 -7.17 18.85
C GLU A 242 -1.31 -8.48 18.18
N ASN A 243 -0.99 -9.48 19.02
CA ASN A 243 -0.69 -10.82 18.54
C ASN A 243 -1.96 -11.49 18.00
N ASP A 244 -1.80 -12.35 17.02
CA ASP A 244 -2.93 -13.09 16.47
C ASP A 244 -3.57 -13.97 17.53
N GLY A 245 -4.87 -13.80 17.75
CA GLY A 245 -5.63 -14.53 18.75
C GLY A 245 -6.98 -13.88 19.07
N ARG A 246 -7.93 -14.69 19.48
CA ARG A 246 -9.30 -14.22 19.79
C ARG A 246 -9.51 -13.80 21.23
N THR A 247 -8.53 -13.99 22.09
CA THR A 247 -8.64 -13.82 23.54
C THR A 247 -7.33 -13.32 24.12
N GLY A 248 -7.36 -12.92 25.39
CA GLY A 248 -6.14 -12.55 26.10
C GLY A 248 -5.92 -11.06 26.24
N TYR A 249 -6.91 -10.23 25.93
CA TYR A 249 -6.87 -8.81 26.23
C TYR A 249 -6.73 -8.56 27.73
N CYS A 250 -5.99 -7.51 28.08
CA CYS A 250 -5.74 -7.19 29.47
C CYS A 250 -7.02 -6.71 30.19
N THR A 251 -7.37 -7.40 31.27
CA THR A 251 -8.52 -7.07 32.13
C THR A 251 -8.11 -6.41 33.45
N CYS A 252 -6.84 -5.98 33.60
CA CYS A 252 -6.41 -5.25 34.77
C CYS A 252 -7.23 -3.97 34.94
N SER A 253 -7.30 -3.46 36.19
CA SER A 253 -8.17 -2.32 36.53
C SER A 253 -7.93 -1.06 35.68
N ALA A 254 -6.70 -0.82 35.21
CA ALA A 254 -6.39 0.33 34.38
C ALA A 254 -6.90 0.16 32.94
N CYS A 255 -6.68 -1.02 32.33
CA CYS A 255 -7.21 -1.31 31.00
C CYS A 255 -8.74 -1.37 30.99
N ALA A 256 -9.35 -2.02 32.01
CA ALA A 256 -10.79 -2.09 32.14
C ALA A 256 -11.45 -0.71 32.25
N ARG A 257 -10.92 0.17 33.12
CA ARG A 257 -11.44 1.54 33.25
C ARG A 257 -11.34 2.34 31.93
N LEU A 258 -10.26 2.17 31.17
CA LEU A 258 -10.13 2.86 29.90
C LEU A 258 -11.15 2.34 28.88
N ASN A 259 -11.30 1.03 28.76
CA ASN A 259 -12.26 0.42 27.87
C ASN A 259 -13.72 0.79 28.23
N GLU A 260 -14.04 0.83 29.53
CA GLU A 260 -15.36 1.25 30.02
C GLU A 260 -15.63 2.72 29.69
N LYS A 261 -14.66 3.60 29.96
CA LYS A 261 -14.76 5.05 29.68
C LYS A 261 -15.06 5.34 28.21
N GLU A 262 -14.38 4.65 27.31
CA GLU A 262 -14.50 4.85 25.86
C GLU A 262 -15.61 3.97 25.22
N GLY A 263 -16.21 3.06 26.00
CA GLY A 263 -17.28 2.18 25.53
C GLY A 263 -16.84 1.12 24.50
N ALA A 264 -15.54 0.81 24.45
CA ALA A 264 -14.99 -0.12 23.47
C ALA A 264 -13.85 -0.98 24.07
N THR A 265 -13.84 -2.28 23.77
CA THR A 265 -12.78 -3.20 24.22
C THR A 265 -11.42 -2.93 23.56
N SER A 266 -11.41 -2.24 22.44
CA SER A 266 -10.20 -1.81 21.74
C SER A 266 -9.64 -0.47 22.21
N ALA A 267 -10.25 0.19 23.19
CA ALA A 267 -9.83 1.53 23.61
C ALA A 267 -8.37 1.57 24.12
N ALA A 268 -7.97 0.59 24.91
CA ALA A 268 -6.58 0.48 25.37
C ALA A 268 -5.59 0.29 24.21
N LEU A 269 -5.97 -0.46 23.18
CA LEU A 269 -5.14 -0.64 21.98
C LEU A 269 -4.98 0.67 21.20
N VAL A 270 -6.09 1.33 20.89
CA VAL A 270 -6.06 2.58 20.13
C VAL A 270 -5.29 3.68 20.89
N ALA A 271 -5.48 3.82 22.20
CA ALA A 271 -4.74 4.76 23.02
C ALA A 271 -3.24 4.47 23.02
N PHE A 272 -2.84 3.22 23.14
CA PHE A 272 -1.44 2.80 23.11
C PHE A 272 -0.79 3.09 21.75
N VAL A 273 -1.45 2.72 20.66
CA VAL A 273 -0.94 2.95 19.29
C VAL A 273 -0.79 4.44 19.01
N ASN A 274 -1.77 5.24 19.41
CA ASN A 274 -1.69 6.70 19.29
C ASN A 274 -0.52 7.26 20.10
N ALA A 275 -0.29 6.79 21.33
CA ALA A 275 0.82 7.22 22.14
C ALA A 275 2.19 6.88 21.51
N VAL A 276 2.31 5.70 20.87
CA VAL A 276 3.52 5.36 20.10
C VAL A 276 3.67 6.28 18.89
N ALA A 277 2.59 6.53 18.14
CA ALA A 277 2.60 7.40 16.97
C ALA A 277 3.00 8.84 17.34
N ASP A 278 2.44 9.37 18.42
CA ASP A 278 2.76 10.71 18.91
C ASP A 278 4.23 10.82 19.35
N ALA A 279 4.75 9.79 20.02
CA ALA A 279 6.14 9.78 20.49
C ALA A 279 7.18 9.77 19.36
N ILE A 280 6.83 9.30 18.16
CA ILE A 280 7.77 9.23 17.03
C ILE A 280 7.55 10.32 15.97
N ARG A 281 6.46 11.07 16.04
CA ARG A 281 5.99 12.00 14.99
C ARG A 281 7.03 13.02 14.57
N GLU A 282 7.76 13.62 15.52
CA GLU A 282 8.75 14.65 15.23
C GLU A 282 9.98 14.08 14.52
N GLU A 283 10.42 12.87 14.92
CA GLU A 283 11.59 12.21 14.35
C GLU A 283 11.28 11.57 12.98
N PHE A 284 10.04 11.07 12.81
CA PHE A 284 9.62 10.35 11.59
C PHE A 284 8.29 10.90 11.04
N PRO A 285 8.23 12.15 10.57
CA PRO A 285 6.98 12.84 10.21
C PRO A 285 6.23 12.23 9.03
N ARG A 286 6.88 11.40 8.21
CA ARG A 286 6.28 10.74 7.05
C ARG A 286 5.77 9.33 7.35
N VAL A 287 6.18 8.75 8.47
CA VAL A 287 5.81 7.38 8.84
C VAL A 287 4.39 7.34 9.40
N ARG A 288 3.64 6.37 8.93
CA ARG A 288 2.29 6.07 9.43
C ARG A 288 2.33 4.83 10.32
N VAL A 289 1.78 4.96 11.51
CA VAL A 289 1.62 3.83 12.44
C VAL A 289 0.25 3.20 12.21
N THR A 290 0.25 1.88 12.03
CA THR A 290 -0.98 1.10 11.83
C THR A 290 -1.19 0.10 12.96
N THR A 291 -2.42 -0.40 13.07
CA THR A 291 -2.77 -1.52 13.95
C THR A 291 -3.86 -2.37 13.29
N LEU A 292 -4.07 -3.56 13.79
CA LEU A 292 -5.21 -4.42 13.46
C LEU A 292 -6.30 -4.27 14.51
#